data_7e53f94cc0e60795aa725779fec3fdea
#
_entry.id   7e53f94cc0e60795aa725779fec3fdea
#
_cell.length_a   1.000
_cell.length_b   1.000
_cell.length_c   1.000
_cell.angle_alpha   90.00
_cell.angle_beta   90.00
_cell.angle_gamma   90.00
#
_symmetry.space_group_name_H-M   'P 1'
#
loop_
_entity.id
_entity.type
_entity.pdbx_description
1 polymer ?
#
loop_
_entity_poly.entity_id
_entity_poly.type
_entity_poly.pdbx_seq_one_letter_code
_entity_poly.pdbx_strand_id
1 'polypeptide(L)'
;DADIHGIAVQEMAPWGTEVILGSVNDAAFGPTVMFGLGGIFVEVLKDVTFRVSPVTKSQAEEMIGDIKGAAILAGTRGEKPKDRVELAKAIYAYSCMIYDLQDEIKESDANPVLVYDEGNGLKVADARIILKAK
;
A
#
# COMPACT_ATOMS: atom_id res chain seq x y z
N ASP A 1 -2.19 20.80 -29.61
CA ASP A 1 -0.74 20.53 -29.62
C ASP A 1 -0.35 20.11 -28.20
N ALA A 2 0.21 18.88 -28.06
CA ALA A 2 0.70 18.38 -26.80
C ALA A 2 2.17 18.79 -26.65
N ASP A 3 2.55 19.30 -25.48
CA ASP A 3 3.94 19.58 -25.14
C ASP A 3 4.57 18.29 -24.58
N ILE A 4 5.40 17.62 -25.39
CA ILE A 4 6.01 16.33 -25.06
C ILE A 4 7.40 16.59 -24.48
N HIS A 5 7.54 16.40 -23.15
CA HIS A 5 8.82 16.59 -22.45
C HIS A 5 9.77 15.38 -22.53
N GLY A 6 9.27 14.21 -22.95
CA GLY A 6 10.08 12.99 -23.08
C GLY A 6 9.25 11.72 -23.05
N ILE A 7 9.95 10.60 -23.06
CA ILE A 7 9.39 9.24 -22.98
C ILE A 7 10.05 8.52 -21.82
N ALA A 8 9.25 7.99 -20.88
CA ALA A 8 9.72 7.13 -19.79
C ALA A 8 9.71 5.67 -20.25
N VAL A 9 10.85 4.99 -20.09
CA VAL A 9 10.97 3.54 -20.31
C VAL A 9 11.16 2.87 -18.95
N GLN A 10 10.25 1.99 -18.59
CA GLN A 10 10.22 1.34 -17.27
C GLN A 10 10.16 -0.18 -17.44
N GLU A 11 10.62 -0.92 -16.40
CA GLU A 11 10.43 -2.36 -16.34
C GLU A 11 8.92 -2.69 -16.30
N MET A 12 8.50 -3.67 -17.11
CA MET A 12 7.14 -4.20 -17.03
C MET A 12 7.05 -5.15 -15.84
N ALA A 13 6.29 -4.77 -14.82
CA ALA A 13 6.03 -5.65 -13.67
C ALA A 13 5.08 -6.80 -14.09
N PRO A 14 5.34 -8.05 -13.64
CA PRO A 14 4.37 -9.14 -13.82
C PRO A 14 3.03 -8.83 -13.17
N TRP A 15 1.97 -9.50 -13.63
CA TRP A 15 0.66 -9.40 -13.01
C TRP A 15 0.69 -9.95 -11.57
N GLY A 16 0.04 -9.25 -10.66
CA GLY A 16 -0.10 -9.60 -9.25
C GLY A 16 -1.42 -9.11 -8.67
N THR A 17 -1.71 -9.47 -7.44
CA THR A 17 -2.86 -8.91 -6.74
C THR A 17 -2.54 -7.46 -6.34
N GLU A 18 -3.34 -6.53 -6.81
CA GLU A 18 -3.16 -5.11 -6.52
C GLU A 18 -3.63 -4.77 -5.11
N VAL A 19 -2.77 -4.10 -4.36
CA VAL A 19 -3.10 -3.49 -3.08
C VAL A 19 -2.63 -2.04 -3.06
N ILE A 20 -3.15 -1.26 -2.13
CA ILE A 20 -2.76 0.13 -1.89
C ILE A 20 -2.24 0.31 -0.48
N LEU A 21 -1.13 1.01 -0.34
CA LEU A 21 -0.66 1.61 0.89
C LEU A 21 -0.83 3.12 0.77
N GLY A 22 -1.43 3.73 1.77
CA GLY A 22 -1.61 5.17 1.80
C GLY A 22 -1.25 5.75 3.16
N SER A 23 -0.99 7.05 3.20
CA SER A 23 -0.80 7.76 4.46
C SER A 23 -1.31 9.19 4.38
N VAL A 24 -1.76 9.65 5.52
CA VAL A 24 -2.12 11.05 5.75
C VAL A 24 -1.61 11.45 7.13
N ASN A 25 -1.10 12.67 7.24
CA ASN A 25 -0.77 13.23 8.54
C ASN A 25 -2.04 13.93 9.09
N ASP A 26 -2.78 13.18 9.92
CA ASP A 26 -4.02 13.66 10.53
C ASP A 26 -3.73 14.67 11.63
N ALA A 27 -4.53 15.74 11.70
CA ALA A 27 -4.33 16.82 12.66
C ALA A 27 -4.56 16.39 14.11
N ALA A 28 -5.35 15.35 14.35
CA ALA A 28 -5.69 14.87 15.70
C ALA A 28 -4.86 13.65 16.10
N PHE A 29 -4.61 12.74 15.16
CA PHE A 29 -3.97 11.44 15.42
C PHE A 29 -2.51 11.37 14.98
N GLY A 30 -2.04 12.38 14.23
CA GLY A 30 -0.71 12.36 13.64
C GLY A 30 -0.62 11.48 12.39
N PRO A 31 0.57 10.95 12.08
CA PRO A 31 0.77 10.15 10.88
C PRO A 31 -0.03 8.85 10.96
N THR A 32 -0.84 8.60 9.94
CA THR A 32 -1.74 7.45 9.86
C THR A 32 -1.45 6.68 8.58
N VAL A 33 -1.32 5.36 8.68
CA VAL A 33 -1.17 4.45 7.55
C VAL A 33 -2.49 3.79 7.19
N MET A 34 -2.75 3.67 5.89
CA MET A 34 -3.89 2.98 5.30
C MET A 34 -3.40 1.77 4.50
N PHE A 35 -4.17 0.70 4.55
CA PHE A 35 -4.01 -0.48 3.70
C PHE A 35 -5.35 -0.91 3.13
N GLY A 36 -5.37 -1.37 1.88
CA GLY A 36 -6.56 -1.93 1.23
C GLY A 36 -6.24 -2.72 -0.04
N LEU A 37 -7.24 -3.43 -0.57
CA LEU A 37 -7.16 -3.97 -1.91
C LEU A 37 -7.23 -2.85 -2.94
N GLY A 38 -6.46 -3.01 -4.04
CA GLY A 38 -6.45 -2.05 -5.14
C GLY A 38 -7.67 -2.15 -6.07
N GLY A 39 -7.66 -1.33 -7.13
CA GLY A 39 -8.69 -1.33 -8.16
C GLY A 39 -10.08 -1.01 -7.62
N ILE A 40 -11.09 -1.70 -8.17
CA ILE A 40 -12.51 -1.48 -7.83
C ILE A 40 -12.83 -1.68 -6.34
N PHE A 41 -12.04 -2.45 -5.61
CA PHE A 41 -12.28 -2.71 -4.19
C PHE A 41 -12.09 -1.45 -3.33
N VAL A 42 -11.09 -0.63 -3.63
CA VAL A 42 -10.89 0.67 -2.97
C VAL A 42 -11.90 1.70 -3.48
N GLU A 43 -12.07 1.80 -4.80
CA GLU A 43 -12.87 2.86 -5.42
C GLU A 43 -14.36 2.72 -5.09
N VAL A 44 -14.89 1.49 -5.15
CA VAL A 44 -16.33 1.22 -5.00
C VAL A 44 -16.69 0.77 -3.59
N LEU A 45 -15.92 -0.18 -3.02
CA LEU A 45 -16.28 -0.82 -1.76
C LEU A 45 -15.65 -0.15 -0.54
N LYS A 46 -14.65 0.74 -0.75
CA LYS A 46 -13.87 1.40 0.33
C LYS A 46 -13.37 0.40 1.36
N ASP A 47 -12.87 -0.74 0.86
CA ASP A 47 -12.37 -1.84 1.69
C ASP A 47 -10.95 -1.54 2.13
N VAL A 48 -10.84 -0.74 3.18
CA VAL A 48 -9.58 -0.25 3.72
C VAL A 48 -9.56 -0.34 5.25
N THR A 49 -8.36 -0.44 5.80
CA THR A 49 -8.10 -0.35 7.24
C THR A 49 -7.07 0.73 7.52
N PHE A 50 -7.10 1.28 8.72
CA PHE A 50 -6.22 2.37 9.14
C PHE A 50 -5.56 2.06 10.48
N ARG A 51 -4.33 2.54 10.68
CA ARG A 51 -3.63 2.54 11.97
C ARG A 51 -2.81 3.81 12.11
N VAL A 52 -2.62 4.24 13.35
CA VAL A 52 -1.65 5.30 13.66
C VAL A 52 -0.23 4.75 13.49
N SER A 53 0.63 5.51 12.83
CA SER A 53 2.03 5.13 12.61
C SER A 53 2.91 5.48 13.84
N PRO A 54 3.97 4.70 14.13
CA PRO A 54 4.37 3.48 13.44
C PRO A 54 3.54 2.29 13.92
N VAL A 55 3.20 1.36 13.02
CA VAL A 55 2.57 0.09 13.41
C VAL A 55 3.63 -0.92 13.86
N THR A 56 3.23 -1.87 14.68
CA THR A 56 4.05 -3.06 14.97
C THR A 56 3.91 -4.08 13.84
N LYS A 57 4.82 -5.08 13.80
CA LYS A 57 4.71 -6.19 12.83
C LYS A 57 3.39 -6.94 12.96
N SER A 58 2.94 -7.20 14.20
CA SER A 58 1.64 -7.84 14.46
C SER A 58 0.48 -7.02 13.93
N GLN A 59 0.49 -5.71 14.16
CA GLN A 59 -0.54 -4.82 13.64
C GLN A 59 -0.56 -4.77 12.10
N ALA A 60 0.62 -4.85 11.46
CA ALA A 60 0.68 -4.93 10.01
C ALA A 60 0.05 -6.23 9.47
N GLU A 61 0.26 -7.36 10.15
CA GLU A 61 -0.42 -8.63 9.83
C GLU A 61 -1.93 -8.57 10.07
N GLU A 62 -2.36 -7.94 11.17
CA GLU A 62 -3.77 -7.72 11.48
C GLU A 62 -4.46 -6.86 10.40
N MET A 63 -3.81 -5.79 9.94
CA MET A 63 -4.35 -4.94 8.86
C MET A 63 -4.69 -5.73 7.60
N ILE A 64 -3.89 -6.74 7.25
CA ILE A 64 -4.16 -7.62 6.09
C ILE A 64 -5.42 -8.46 6.33
N GLY A 65 -5.68 -8.86 7.56
CA GLY A 65 -6.86 -9.64 7.95
C GLY A 65 -8.14 -8.82 8.12
N ASP A 66 -8.02 -7.53 8.42
CA ASP A 66 -9.15 -6.66 8.77
C ASP A 66 -9.97 -6.18 7.56
N ILE A 67 -9.41 -6.22 6.36
CA ILE A 67 -10.15 -5.88 5.14
C ILE A 67 -11.13 -6.99 4.76
N LYS A 68 -12.29 -6.64 4.22
CA LYS A 68 -13.32 -7.60 3.80
C LYS A 68 -12.81 -8.56 2.72
N GLY A 69 -11.97 -8.06 1.83
CA GLY A 69 -11.34 -8.83 0.76
C GLY A 69 -10.11 -9.65 1.17
N ALA A 70 -9.81 -9.81 2.45
CA ALA A 70 -8.64 -10.57 2.95
C ALA A 70 -8.56 -12.01 2.38
N ALA A 71 -9.72 -12.62 2.08
CA ALA A 71 -9.79 -13.94 1.48
C ALA A 71 -9.11 -14.01 0.10
N ILE A 72 -9.07 -12.93 -0.66
CA ILE A 72 -8.37 -12.84 -1.96
C ILE A 72 -6.87 -13.04 -1.76
N LEU A 73 -6.31 -12.43 -0.72
CA LEU A 73 -4.90 -12.57 -0.37
C LEU A 73 -4.57 -13.95 0.25
N ALA A 74 -5.56 -14.60 0.84
CA ALA A 74 -5.41 -15.95 1.37
C ALA A 74 -5.48 -17.05 0.30
N GLY A 75 -5.86 -16.69 -0.93
CA GLY A 75 -6.07 -17.63 -2.03
C GLY A 75 -7.47 -18.24 -1.98
N THR A 76 -8.29 -17.92 -2.96
CA THR A 76 -9.66 -18.45 -3.11
C THR A 76 -9.82 -19.14 -4.46
N ARG A 77 -10.76 -20.11 -4.52
CA ARG A 77 -11.14 -20.77 -5.76
C ARG A 77 -10.00 -21.41 -6.55
N GLY A 78 -8.99 -21.97 -5.86
CA GLY A 78 -7.87 -22.64 -6.52
C GLY A 78 -6.70 -21.73 -6.87
N GLU A 79 -6.76 -20.45 -6.52
CA GLU A 79 -5.59 -19.55 -6.58
C GLU A 79 -4.66 -19.79 -5.40
N LYS A 80 -3.36 -19.61 -5.63
CA LYS A 80 -2.34 -19.69 -4.57
C LYS A 80 -2.47 -18.52 -3.62
N PRO A 81 -2.15 -18.72 -2.32
CA PRO A 81 -2.01 -17.61 -1.38
C PRO A 81 -0.98 -16.58 -1.89
N LYS A 82 -1.22 -15.32 -1.58
CA LYS A 82 -0.29 -14.23 -1.88
C LYS A 82 0.74 -14.08 -0.76
N ASP A 83 1.85 -13.44 -1.06
CA ASP A 83 2.95 -13.25 -0.11
C ASP A 83 2.59 -12.24 0.98
N ARG A 84 1.78 -12.70 1.94
CA ARG A 84 1.31 -11.89 3.07
C ARG A 84 2.44 -11.53 4.03
N VAL A 85 3.50 -12.34 4.08
CA VAL A 85 4.66 -12.08 4.93
C VAL A 85 5.43 -10.86 4.43
N GLU A 86 5.74 -10.82 3.13
CA GLU A 86 6.41 -9.65 2.54
C GLU A 86 5.48 -8.42 2.52
N LEU A 87 4.17 -8.62 2.33
CA LEU A 87 3.19 -7.53 2.42
C LEU A 87 3.16 -6.92 3.83
N ALA A 88 3.14 -7.72 4.89
CA ALA A 88 3.20 -7.22 6.27
C ALA A 88 4.50 -6.45 6.56
N LYS A 89 5.65 -6.94 6.04
CA LYS A 89 6.92 -6.22 6.14
C LYS A 89 6.86 -4.87 5.41
N ALA A 90 6.24 -4.82 4.24
CA ALA A 90 6.07 -3.58 3.48
C ALA A 90 5.18 -2.57 4.22
N ILE A 91 4.04 -2.99 4.78
CA ILE A 91 3.17 -2.14 5.60
C ILE A 91 3.94 -1.59 6.81
N TYR A 92 4.68 -2.45 7.53
CA TYR A 92 5.50 -2.05 8.66
C TYR A 92 6.55 -1.01 8.25
N ALA A 93 7.34 -1.29 7.21
CA ALA A 93 8.40 -0.39 6.74
C ALA A 93 7.83 0.94 6.26
N TYR A 94 6.71 0.91 5.51
CA TYR A 94 6.02 2.10 5.06
C TYR A 94 5.54 2.97 6.24
N SER A 95 4.96 2.35 7.27
CA SER A 95 4.51 3.09 8.46
C SER A 95 5.66 3.73 9.24
N CYS A 96 6.82 3.06 9.33
CA CYS A 96 8.01 3.62 9.93
C CYS A 96 8.53 4.83 9.13
N MET A 97 8.61 4.72 7.80
CA MET A 97 8.98 5.82 6.92
C MET A 97 8.08 7.04 7.12
N ILE A 98 6.76 6.83 7.17
CA ILE A 98 5.79 7.92 7.37
C ILE A 98 5.95 8.57 8.75
N TYR A 99 6.24 7.79 9.78
CA TYR A 99 6.48 8.30 11.12
C TYR A 99 7.78 9.11 11.18
N ASP A 100 8.87 8.59 10.61
CA ASP A 100 10.18 9.24 10.63
C ASP A 100 10.18 10.57 9.84
N LEU A 101 9.38 10.64 8.76
CA LEU A 101 9.27 11.80 7.88
C LEU A 101 7.98 12.61 8.11
N GLN A 102 7.34 12.45 9.26
CA GLN A 102 6.04 13.08 9.54
C GLN A 102 6.05 14.61 9.49
N ASP A 103 7.21 15.24 9.71
CA ASP A 103 7.34 16.69 9.62
C ASP A 103 7.47 17.22 8.18
N GLU A 104 7.83 16.34 7.25
CA GLU A 104 8.04 16.66 5.83
C GLU A 104 6.88 16.20 4.95
N ILE A 105 6.35 14.99 5.19
CA ILE A 105 5.30 14.38 4.37
C ILE A 105 3.93 14.82 4.88
N LYS A 106 3.12 15.36 3.96
CA LYS A 106 1.71 15.66 4.18
C LYS A 106 0.84 14.43 3.95
N GLU A 107 1.02 13.80 2.80
CA GLU A 107 0.34 12.58 2.40
C GLU A 107 1.20 11.79 1.42
N SER A 108 1.00 10.50 1.35
CA SER A 108 1.64 9.65 0.34
C SER A 108 0.78 8.43 0.04
N ASP A 109 1.02 7.85 -1.13
CA ASP A 109 0.45 6.57 -1.51
C ASP A 109 1.43 5.77 -2.38
N ALA A 110 1.37 4.45 -2.24
CA ALA A 110 1.95 3.48 -3.15
C ALA A 110 0.78 2.71 -3.78
N ASN A 111 0.51 2.96 -5.05
CA ASN A 111 -0.69 2.48 -5.74
C ASN A 111 -0.45 2.38 -7.26
N PRO A 112 -0.45 1.15 -7.82
CA PRO A 112 -0.62 -0.11 -7.10
C PRO A 112 0.69 -0.68 -6.52
N VAL A 113 0.54 -1.46 -5.47
CA VAL A 113 1.53 -2.44 -5.02
C VAL A 113 1.06 -3.81 -5.50
N LEU A 114 1.90 -4.50 -6.27
CA LEU A 114 1.60 -5.81 -6.87
C LEU A 114 2.14 -6.91 -5.95
N VAL A 115 1.23 -7.66 -5.32
CA VAL A 115 1.58 -8.78 -4.42
C VAL A 115 1.53 -10.08 -5.22
N TYR A 116 2.62 -10.82 -5.22
CA TYR A 116 2.74 -12.08 -5.93
C TYR A 116 2.37 -13.28 -5.05
N ASP A 117 2.41 -14.48 -5.61
CA ASP A 117 2.19 -15.71 -4.88
C ASP A 117 3.22 -15.85 -3.75
N GLU A 118 2.87 -16.58 -2.70
CA GLU A 118 3.70 -16.81 -1.52
C GLU A 118 5.15 -17.18 -1.89
N GLY A 119 6.12 -16.48 -1.27
CA GLY A 119 7.55 -16.62 -1.53
C GLY A 119 8.09 -15.83 -2.73
N ASN A 120 7.23 -15.11 -3.48
CA ASN A 120 7.65 -14.31 -4.64
C ASN A 120 7.66 -12.79 -4.38
N GLY A 121 7.32 -12.38 -3.16
CA GLY A 121 7.40 -10.99 -2.75
C GLY A 121 6.33 -10.07 -3.36
N LEU A 122 6.71 -8.81 -3.52
CA LEU A 122 5.86 -7.76 -4.09
C LEU A 122 6.69 -6.73 -4.87
N LYS A 123 6.02 -5.92 -5.70
CA LYS A 123 6.61 -4.74 -6.35
C LYS A 123 5.71 -3.52 -6.19
N VAL A 124 6.29 -2.37 -5.90
CA VAL A 124 5.61 -1.07 -5.98
C VAL A 124 5.68 -0.62 -7.44
N ALA A 125 4.54 -0.51 -8.11
CA ALA A 125 4.48 -0.11 -9.51
C ALA A 125 4.43 1.42 -9.67
N ASP A 126 3.77 2.11 -8.74
CA ASP A 126 3.71 3.57 -8.70
C ASP A 126 3.63 4.08 -7.26
N ALA A 127 4.16 5.28 -7.02
CA ALA A 127 4.10 5.93 -5.72
C ALA A 127 4.07 7.46 -5.87
N ARG A 128 3.35 8.10 -4.95
CA ARG A 128 3.25 9.56 -4.89
C ARG A 128 3.52 10.03 -3.46
N ILE A 129 4.28 11.10 -3.32
CA ILE A 129 4.54 11.76 -2.04
C ILE A 129 4.23 13.25 -2.19
N ILE A 130 3.40 13.80 -1.32
CA ILE A 130 3.11 15.23 -1.24
C ILE A 130 3.74 15.77 0.04
N LEU A 131 4.60 16.74 -0.12
CA LEU A 131 5.29 17.40 0.99
C LEU A 131 4.40 18.46 1.63
N LYS A 132 4.66 18.74 2.89
CA LYS A 132 4.09 19.89 3.58
C LYS A 132 4.60 21.19 2.96
N ALA A 133 3.73 22.19 2.88
CA ALA A 133 4.18 23.53 2.51
C ALA A 133 5.15 24.06 3.59
N LYS A 134 6.25 24.66 3.14
CA LYS A 134 7.20 25.38 4.02
C LYS A 134 6.61 26.67 4.47
#